data_51af422ecc80edd445eae3e8d590a3ce
#
_entry.id   51af422ecc80edd445eae3e8d590a3ce
#
_cell.length_a   1.000
_cell.length_b   1.000
_cell.length_c   1.000
_cell.angle_alpha   90.00
_cell.angle_beta   90.00
_cell.angle_gamma   90.00
#
_symmetry.space_group_name_H-M   'P 1'
#
loop_
_entity.id
_entity.type
_entity.pdbx_description
1 polymer ?
#
loop_
_entity_poly.entity_id
_entity_poly.type
_entity_poly.pdbx_seq_one_letter_code
_entity_poly.pdbx_strand_id
1 'polypeptide(L)'
;MSSIYKRKRNGKEDGYVMYSTYAFDPLKNKKRYYNITIGKLGPALSWDDCKKQKKELDRMFKAKEGGKKEMNLKTAIETYIAFKSSKNKLLKQSSKKLTIYHLNKFNTTLSNRYGAGIMIKHIDIKILAWYYALRTKELKQSSMEVHRRIIDAFFEWTKN
;
A
#
# COMPACT_ATOMS: atom_id res chain seq x y z
N MET A 1 3.10 -14.81 12.30
CA MET A 1 1.93 -15.41 12.95
C MET A 1 1.13 -14.34 13.64
N SER A 2 -0.20 -14.43 13.57
CA SER A 2 -1.13 -13.55 14.30
C SER A 2 -1.72 -14.26 15.50
N SER A 3 -2.01 -13.54 16.56
CA SER A 3 -2.64 -14.10 17.76
C SER A 3 -3.77 -13.21 18.27
N ILE A 4 -4.70 -13.79 19.01
CA ILE A 4 -5.64 -13.07 19.85
C ILE A 4 -5.41 -13.48 21.31
N TYR A 5 -5.50 -12.52 22.22
CA TYR A 5 -5.30 -12.75 23.64
C TYR A 5 -6.12 -11.78 24.48
N LYS A 6 -6.39 -12.16 25.71
CA LYS A 6 -7.02 -11.27 26.68
C LYS A 6 -5.99 -10.29 27.25
N ARG A 7 -6.32 -9.02 27.22
CA ARG A 7 -5.45 -7.99 27.76
C ARG A 7 -5.34 -8.11 29.27
N LYS A 8 -4.11 -7.97 29.76
CA LYS A 8 -3.85 -7.84 31.20
C LYS A 8 -3.46 -6.41 31.54
N ARG A 9 -4.06 -5.86 32.57
CA ARG A 9 -3.69 -4.56 33.15
C ARG A 9 -3.41 -4.78 34.64
N ASN A 10 -2.23 -4.38 35.10
CA ASN A 10 -1.77 -4.60 36.49
C ASN A 10 -1.87 -6.10 36.89
N GLY A 11 -1.52 -7.02 35.98
CA GLY A 11 -1.55 -8.46 36.24
C GLY A 11 -2.93 -9.13 36.16
N LYS A 12 -4.03 -8.38 36.07
CA LYS A 12 -5.40 -8.90 35.98
C LYS A 12 -5.98 -8.73 34.58
N GLU A 13 -6.80 -9.71 34.13
CA GLU A 13 -7.56 -9.59 32.89
C GLU A 13 -8.63 -8.50 33.03
N ASP A 14 -8.68 -7.56 32.10
CA ASP A 14 -9.65 -6.46 32.10
C ASP A 14 -10.84 -6.71 31.15
N GLY A 15 -10.93 -7.93 30.62
CA GLY A 15 -11.99 -8.37 29.73
C GLY A 15 -11.82 -7.95 28.25
N TYR A 16 -10.82 -7.14 27.91
CA TYR A 16 -10.57 -6.77 26.53
C TYR A 16 -9.78 -7.84 25.79
N VAL A 17 -10.16 -8.08 24.54
CA VAL A 17 -9.45 -8.96 23.60
C VAL A 17 -8.63 -8.13 22.64
N MET A 18 -7.38 -8.51 22.49
CA MET A 18 -6.41 -7.87 21.59
C MET A 18 -6.08 -8.83 20.46
N TYR A 19 -5.93 -8.27 19.26
CA TYR A 19 -5.33 -8.93 18.12
C TYR A 19 -3.91 -8.39 17.92
N SER A 20 -2.96 -9.28 17.71
CA SER A 20 -1.59 -8.88 17.42
C SER A 20 -1.02 -9.62 16.20
N THR A 21 -0.26 -8.92 15.40
CA THR A 21 0.44 -9.48 14.24
C THR A 21 1.66 -8.65 13.86
N TYR A 22 2.61 -9.29 13.18
CA TYR A 22 3.64 -8.59 12.42
C TYR A 22 3.21 -8.51 10.97
N ALA A 23 3.12 -7.32 10.43
CA ALA A 23 2.79 -7.09 9.03
C ALA A 23 3.70 -6.03 8.41
N PHE A 24 3.80 -6.03 7.09
CA PHE A 24 4.57 -5.03 6.36
C PHE A 24 3.86 -3.67 6.42
N ASP A 25 4.61 -2.64 6.81
CA ASP A 25 4.18 -1.25 6.77
C ASP A 25 4.75 -0.59 5.51
N PRO A 26 3.93 -0.35 4.47
CA PRO A 26 4.41 0.21 3.20
C PRO A 26 4.93 1.64 3.34
N LEU A 27 4.46 2.41 4.34
CA LEU A 27 4.93 3.78 4.59
C LEU A 27 6.35 3.79 5.18
N LYS A 28 6.68 2.79 6.01
CA LYS A 28 7.99 2.69 6.66
C LYS A 28 8.94 1.70 5.97
N ASN A 29 8.45 0.99 4.96
CA ASN A 29 9.17 -0.05 4.22
C ASN A 29 9.80 -1.12 5.12
N LYS A 30 9.12 -1.53 6.19
CA LYS A 30 9.57 -2.56 7.14
C LYS A 30 8.40 -3.27 7.80
N LYS A 31 8.65 -4.48 8.31
CA LYS A 31 7.67 -5.16 9.17
C LYS A 31 7.51 -4.41 10.49
N ARG A 32 6.27 -4.27 10.93
CA ARG A 32 5.88 -3.69 12.21
C ARG A 32 4.98 -4.62 12.97
N TYR A 33 5.05 -4.49 14.29
CA TYR A 33 4.09 -5.09 15.19
C TYR A 33 2.83 -4.21 15.24
N TYR A 34 1.69 -4.83 15.00
CA TYR A 34 0.37 -4.20 15.13
C TYR A 34 -0.36 -4.84 16.29
N ASN A 35 -0.96 -4.01 17.11
CA ASN A 35 -1.78 -4.41 18.25
C ASN A 35 -3.12 -3.65 18.17
N ILE A 36 -4.20 -4.39 17.95
CA ILE A 36 -5.54 -3.84 17.70
C ILE A 36 -6.49 -4.38 18.77
N THR A 37 -7.24 -3.49 19.39
CA THR A 37 -8.30 -3.89 20.29
C THR A 37 -9.50 -4.39 19.48
N ILE A 38 -9.90 -5.64 19.68
CA ILE A 38 -11.10 -6.23 19.07
C ILE A 38 -12.35 -5.72 19.82
N GLY A 39 -12.35 -5.82 21.14
CA GLY A 39 -13.45 -5.37 21.97
C GLY A 39 -13.39 -5.96 23.37
N LYS A 40 -14.40 -5.69 24.17
CA LYS A 40 -14.57 -6.22 25.54
C LYS A 40 -15.51 -7.42 25.50
N LEU A 41 -15.08 -8.55 26.08
CA LEU A 41 -15.93 -9.74 26.21
C LEU A 41 -17.16 -9.45 27.06
N GLY A 42 -18.30 -9.93 26.63
CA GLY A 42 -19.58 -9.73 27.28
C GLY A 42 -20.73 -10.26 26.43
N PRO A 43 -21.98 -9.92 26.76
CA PRO A 43 -23.16 -10.40 26.03
C PRO A 43 -23.14 -10.05 24.53
N ALA A 44 -22.54 -8.90 24.17
CA ALA A 44 -22.48 -8.40 22.79
C ALA A 44 -21.27 -8.91 21.99
N LEU A 45 -20.25 -9.51 22.63
CA LEU A 45 -19.03 -9.99 21.98
C LEU A 45 -18.52 -11.25 22.65
N SER A 46 -18.72 -12.38 22.00
CA SER A 46 -18.22 -13.67 22.46
C SER A 46 -16.75 -13.92 22.00
N TRP A 47 -16.09 -14.91 22.62
CA TRP A 47 -14.76 -15.34 22.18
C TRP A 47 -14.76 -15.89 20.76
N ASP A 48 -15.86 -16.52 20.31
CA ASP A 48 -15.97 -17.02 18.95
C ASP A 48 -16.16 -15.91 17.92
N ASP A 49 -16.83 -14.82 18.29
CA ASP A 49 -16.88 -13.62 17.45
C ASP A 49 -15.50 -12.97 17.32
N CYS A 50 -14.72 -12.96 18.38
CA CYS A 50 -13.32 -12.51 18.33
C CYS A 50 -12.48 -13.39 17.39
N LYS A 51 -12.70 -14.71 17.34
CA LYS A 51 -12.03 -15.60 16.39
C LYS A 51 -12.46 -15.33 14.93
N LYS A 52 -13.73 -15.00 14.68
CA LYS A 52 -14.21 -14.59 13.35
C LYS A 52 -13.55 -13.29 12.93
N GLN A 53 -13.53 -12.28 13.80
CA GLN A 53 -12.86 -11.01 13.54
C GLN A 53 -11.34 -11.19 13.33
N LYS A 54 -10.69 -12.10 14.07
CA LYS A 54 -9.30 -12.48 13.80
C LYS A 54 -9.08 -12.95 12.37
N LYS A 55 -9.96 -13.84 11.86
CA LYS A 55 -9.85 -14.35 10.47
C LYS A 55 -9.96 -13.21 9.45
N GLU A 56 -10.82 -12.24 9.71
CA GLU A 56 -11.00 -11.07 8.86
C GLU A 56 -9.77 -10.15 8.90
N LEU A 57 -9.25 -9.86 10.08
CA LEU A 57 -8.00 -9.12 10.26
C LEU A 57 -6.82 -9.83 9.59
N ASP A 58 -6.71 -11.16 9.74
CA ASP A 58 -5.68 -11.96 9.06
C ASP A 58 -5.77 -11.83 7.53
N ARG A 59 -6.98 -11.84 6.95
CA ARG A 59 -7.18 -11.60 5.51
C ARG A 59 -6.72 -10.21 5.10
N MET A 60 -7.10 -9.18 5.87
CA MET A 60 -6.70 -7.80 5.61
C MET A 60 -5.17 -7.62 5.70
N PHE A 61 -4.53 -8.23 6.69
CA PHE A 61 -3.09 -8.15 6.85
C PHE A 61 -2.33 -9.01 5.83
N LYS A 62 -2.85 -10.18 5.44
CA LYS A 62 -2.29 -10.98 4.34
C LYS A 62 -2.38 -10.26 3.00
N ALA A 63 -3.49 -9.59 2.71
CA ALA A 63 -3.60 -8.75 1.53
C ALA A 63 -2.55 -7.63 1.53
N LYS A 64 -2.15 -7.12 2.72
CA LYS A 64 -1.02 -6.19 2.87
C LYS A 64 0.35 -6.89 2.83
N GLU A 65 0.45 -8.16 3.24
CA GLU A 65 1.69 -8.97 3.21
C GLU A 65 2.07 -9.44 1.80
N GLY A 66 1.12 -9.53 0.87
CA GLY A 66 1.39 -9.73 -0.56
C GLY A 66 2.32 -8.66 -1.14
N GLY A 67 2.72 -7.73 -0.29
CA GLY A 67 3.61 -6.64 -0.62
C GLY A 67 2.93 -5.62 -1.52
N LYS A 68 3.70 -4.66 -1.98
CA LYS A 68 3.22 -3.58 -2.85
C LYS A 68 2.71 -4.10 -4.20
N LYS A 69 3.15 -5.29 -4.63
CA LYS A 69 2.72 -5.94 -5.88
C LYS A 69 1.25 -6.39 -5.85
N GLU A 70 0.70 -6.69 -4.67
CA GLU A 70 -0.71 -7.06 -4.47
C GLU A 70 -1.64 -5.83 -4.34
N MET A 71 -1.10 -4.63 -4.44
CA MET A 71 -1.91 -3.41 -4.49
C MET A 71 -2.42 -3.15 -5.90
N ASN A 72 -3.60 -2.53 -6.01
CA ASN A 72 -3.98 -1.90 -7.26
C ASN A 72 -3.09 -0.66 -7.50
N LEU A 73 -2.94 -0.28 -8.77
CA LEU A 73 -2.04 0.78 -9.19
C LEU A 73 -2.33 2.12 -8.49
N LYS A 74 -3.60 2.49 -8.36
CA LYS A 74 -4.02 3.74 -7.70
C LYS A 74 -3.56 3.78 -6.25
N THR A 75 -3.89 2.76 -5.47
CA THR A 75 -3.49 2.66 -4.04
C THR A 75 -1.97 2.64 -3.87
N ALA A 76 -1.26 1.95 -4.76
CA ALA A 76 0.20 1.92 -4.72
C ALA A 76 0.81 3.29 -4.99
N ILE A 77 0.28 4.05 -5.94
CA ILE A 77 0.73 5.42 -6.24
C ILE A 77 0.47 6.35 -5.06
N GLU A 78 -0.71 6.32 -4.47
CA GLU A 78 -1.06 7.11 -3.28
C GLU A 78 -0.11 6.81 -2.12
N THR A 79 0.16 5.52 -1.88
CA THR A 79 1.09 5.08 -0.84
C THR A 79 2.53 5.54 -1.11
N TYR A 80 2.98 5.48 -2.36
CA TYR A 80 4.31 5.95 -2.75
C TYR A 80 4.47 7.46 -2.58
N ILE A 81 3.46 8.25 -2.96
CA ILE A 81 3.46 9.70 -2.77
C ILE A 81 3.53 10.05 -1.28
N ALA A 82 2.75 9.38 -0.43
CA ALA A 82 2.80 9.54 1.02
C ALA A 82 4.17 9.15 1.59
N PHE A 83 4.75 8.03 1.14
CA PHE A 83 6.10 7.59 1.52
C PHE A 83 7.17 8.62 1.16
N LYS A 84 7.16 9.13 -0.08
CA LYS A 84 8.11 10.18 -0.50
C LYS A 84 7.95 11.46 0.31
N SER A 85 6.71 11.85 0.61
CA SER A 85 6.43 13.05 1.40
C SER A 85 6.90 12.94 2.85
N SER A 86 6.84 11.73 3.44
CA SER A 86 7.30 11.50 4.81
C SER A 86 8.84 11.44 4.93
N LYS A 87 9.52 10.86 3.94
CA LYS A 87 10.99 10.72 3.94
C LYS A 87 11.74 12.01 3.58
N ASN A 88 11.17 12.81 2.69
CA ASN A 88 11.86 13.98 2.13
C ASN A 88 11.10 15.28 2.46
N LYS A 89 11.21 15.75 3.70
CA LYS A 89 10.71 17.07 4.11
C LYS A 89 11.33 18.22 3.29
N LEU A 90 12.51 17.99 2.67
CA LEU A 90 13.27 18.98 1.90
C LEU A 90 13.00 18.94 0.38
N LEU A 91 12.15 18.03 -0.13
CA LEU A 91 11.82 18.04 -1.56
C LEU A 91 11.09 19.33 -1.93
N LYS A 92 11.65 20.06 -2.90
CA LYS A 92 11.01 21.24 -3.48
C LYS A 92 9.58 20.94 -3.90
N GLN A 93 8.66 21.83 -3.60
CA GLN A 93 7.22 21.69 -3.91
C GLN A 93 6.96 21.39 -5.39
N SER A 94 7.77 21.96 -6.29
CA SER A 94 7.73 21.72 -7.74
C SER A 94 8.01 20.25 -8.09
N SER A 95 9.01 19.61 -7.47
CA SER A 95 9.35 18.20 -7.71
C SER A 95 8.26 17.26 -7.22
N LYS A 96 7.58 17.61 -6.13
CA LYS A 96 6.41 16.84 -5.63
C LYS A 96 5.25 16.91 -6.64
N LYS A 97 4.90 18.12 -7.09
CA LYS A 97 3.84 18.32 -8.08
C LYS A 97 4.12 17.56 -9.37
N LEU A 98 5.35 17.58 -9.85
CA LEU A 98 5.78 16.87 -11.06
C LEU A 98 5.63 15.35 -10.90
N THR A 99 6.08 14.80 -9.78
CA THR A 99 5.93 13.36 -9.47
C THR A 99 4.46 12.95 -9.45
N ILE A 100 3.61 13.71 -8.76
CA ILE A 100 2.17 13.45 -8.66
C ILE A 100 1.53 13.50 -10.06
N TYR A 101 1.85 14.51 -10.86
CA TYR A 101 1.33 14.65 -12.21
C TYR A 101 1.65 13.43 -13.09
N HIS A 102 2.92 13.01 -13.13
CA HIS A 102 3.34 11.88 -13.96
C HIS A 102 2.74 10.55 -13.51
N LEU A 103 2.66 10.29 -12.21
CA LEU A 103 2.07 9.07 -11.68
C LEU A 103 0.55 9.03 -11.89
N ASN A 104 -0.14 10.16 -11.72
CA ASN A 104 -1.58 10.23 -12.00
C ASN A 104 -1.87 10.02 -13.49
N LYS A 105 -1.05 10.60 -14.38
CA LYS A 105 -1.19 10.36 -15.83
C LYS A 105 -0.97 8.89 -16.18
N PHE A 106 0.02 8.25 -15.55
CA PHE A 106 0.28 6.82 -15.68
C PHE A 106 -0.94 6.00 -15.25
N ASN A 107 -1.45 6.25 -14.03
CA ASN A 107 -2.64 5.59 -13.51
C ASN A 107 -3.85 5.76 -14.44
N THR A 108 -4.18 6.99 -14.82
CA THR A 108 -5.34 7.27 -15.68
C THR A 108 -5.23 6.54 -17.02
N THR A 109 -4.06 6.57 -17.65
CA THR A 109 -3.85 5.92 -18.96
C THR A 109 -4.00 4.40 -18.86
N LEU A 110 -3.43 3.77 -17.84
CA LEU A 110 -3.57 2.33 -17.65
C LEU A 110 -4.99 1.93 -17.23
N SER A 111 -5.60 2.70 -16.33
CA SER A 111 -6.97 2.45 -15.87
C SER A 111 -7.99 2.54 -17.01
N ASN A 112 -7.81 3.46 -17.94
CA ASN A 112 -8.69 3.59 -19.10
C ASN A 112 -8.59 2.38 -20.05
N ARG A 113 -7.43 1.73 -20.14
CA ARG A 113 -7.23 0.59 -21.03
C ARG A 113 -7.49 -0.76 -20.38
N TYR A 114 -7.07 -0.92 -19.11
CA TYR A 114 -7.05 -2.21 -18.40
C TYR A 114 -8.03 -2.27 -17.23
N GLY A 115 -8.74 -1.18 -16.95
CA GLY A 115 -9.66 -1.06 -15.82
C GLY A 115 -9.03 -0.43 -14.58
N ALA A 116 -9.86 0.25 -13.79
CA ALA A 116 -9.44 0.99 -12.58
C ALA A 116 -8.83 0.12 -11.47
N GLY A 117 -9.08 -1.20 -11.52
CA GLY A 117 -8.57 -2.18 -10.55
C GLY A 117 -7.26 -2.84 -10.94
N ILE A 118 -6.56 -2.36 -12.00
CA ILE A 118 -5.31 -3.00 -12.42
C ILE A 118 -4.32 -3.11 -11.26
N MET A 119 -3.82 -4.34 -11.04
CA MET A 119 -2.86 -4.65 -9.98
C MET A 119 -1.43 -4.43 -10.45
N ILE A 120 -0.54 -4.00 -9.55
CA ILE A 120 0.89 -3.81 -9.86
C ILE A 120 1.51 -5.07 -10.47
N LYS A 121 1.19 -6.26 -9.95
CA LYS A 121 1.71 -7.53 -10.44
C LYS A 121 1.34 -7.86 -11.90
N HIS A 122 0.29 -7.25 -12.41
CA HIS A 122 -0.14 -7.45 -13.80
C HIS A 122 0.50 -6.48 -14.79
N ILE A 123 1.25 -5.48 -14.30
CA ILE A 123 1.94 -4.51 -15.15
C ILE A 123 3.29 -5.09 -15.53
N ASP A 124 3.32 -5.73 -16.66
CA ASP A 124 4.53 -6.35 -17.25
C ASP A 124 5.27 -5.39 -18.19
N ILE A 125 6.39 -5.88 -18.72
CA ILE A 125 7.23 -5.13 -19.66
C ILE A 125 6.49 -4.75 -20.94
N LYS A 126 5.50 -5.55 -21.38
CA LYS A 126 4.73 -5.28 -22.61
C LYS A 126 3.78 -4.10 -22.39
N ILE A 127 3.14 -4.04 -21.24
CA ILE A 127 2.27 -2.92 -20.84
C ILE A 127 3.09 -1.64 -20.71
N LEU A 128 4.27 -1.71 -20.09
CA LEU A 128 5.17 -0.56 -19.96
C LEU A 128 5.69 -0.08 -21.33
N ALA A 129 6.10 -1.00 -22.21
CA ALA A 129 6.55 -0.66 -23.56
C ALA A 129 5.44 0.02 -24.37
N TRP A 130 4.21 -0.52 -24.31
CA TRP A 130 3.06 0.13 -24.95
C TRP A 130 2.82 1.53 -24.38
N TYR A 131 2.84 1.67 -23.07
CA TYR A 131 2.61 2.96 -22.41
C TYR A 131 3.68 3.99 -22.82
N TYR A 132 4.95 3.60 -22.82
CA TYR A 132 6.03 4.50 -23.22
C TYR A 132 5.97 4.87 -24.71
N ALA A 133 5.61 3.94 -25.59
CA ALA A 133 5.40 4.23 -27.01
C ALA A 133 4.27 5.25 -27.23
N LEU A 134 3.17 5.16 -26.44
CA LEU A 134 2.10 6.15 -26.46
C LEU A 134 2.60 7.53 -26.00
N ARG A 135 3.34 7.58 -24.87
CA ARG A 135 3.82 8.85 -24.29
C ARG A 135 4.88 9.53 -25.13
N THR A 136 5.70 8.78 -25.86
CA THR A 136 6.71 9.35 -26.75
C THR A 136 6.10 10.18 -27.87
N LYS A 137 4.86 9.89 -28.29
CA LYS A 137 4.13 10.70 -29.27
C LYS A 137 3.63 12.03 -28.72
N GLU A 138 3.47 12.14 -27.39
CA GLU A 138 2.89 13.30 -26.72
C GLU A 138 3.94 14.21 -26.05
N LEU A 139 5.11 13.67 -25.74
CA LEU A 139 6.14 14.35 -24.96
C LEU A 139 7.41 14.56 -25.75
N LYS A 140 8.06 15.72 -25.52
CA LYS A 140 9.45 15.95 -25.96
C LYS A 140 10.39 14.98 -25.23
N GLN A 141 11.54 14.65 -25.85
CA GLN A 141 12.51 13.68 -25.34
C GLN A 141 12.94 13.96 -23.89
N SER A 142 13.30 15.20 -23.57
CA SER A 142 13.70 15.58 -22.19
C SER A 142 12.59 15.37 -21.17
N SER A 143 11.34 15.66 -21.52
CA SER A 143 10.19 15.39 -20.65
C SER A 143 9.92 13.90 -20.52
N MET A 144 10.17 13.11 -21.54
CA MET A 144 10.03 11.67 -21.52
C MET A 144 11.06 11.00 -20.60
N GLU A 145 12.29 11.50 -20.56
CA GLU A 145 13.32 11.01 -19.63
C GLU A 145 12.93 11.26 -18.16
N VAL A 146 12.43 12.45 -17.85
CA VAL A 146 11.94 12.77 -16.51
C VAL A 146 10.76 11.85 -16.13
N HIS A 147 9.84 11.64 -17.08
CA HIS A 147 8.70 10.76 -16.90
C HIS A 147 9.13 9.32 -16.61
N ARG A 148 10.08 8.76 -17.38
CA ARG A 148 10.65 7.43 -17.14
C ARG A 148 11.26 7.32 -15.76
N ARG A 149 12.14 8.23 -15.37
CA ARG A 149 12.79 8.22 -14.04
C ARG A 149 11.78 8.16 -12.90
N ILE A 150 10.66 8.86 -13.04
CA ILE A 150 9.61 8.86 -12.01
C ILE A 150 8.91 7.50 -11.95
N ILE A 151 8.57 6.91 -13.10
CA ILE A 151 7.92 5.60 -13.17
C ILE A 151 8.88 4.50 -12.68
N ASP A 152 10.14 4.53 -13.11
CA ASP A 152 11.15 3.55 -12.69
C ASP A 152 11.38 3.60 -11.17
N ALA A 153 11.51 4.81 -10.60
CA ALA A 153 11.64 4.99 -9.15
C ALA A 153 10.40 4.48 -8.38
N PHE A 154 9.21 4.61 -8.96
CA PHE A 154 7.99 4.03 -8.39
C PHE A 154 8.05 2.49 -8.40
N PHE A 155 8.41 1.87 -9.54
CA PHE A 155 8.51 0.41 -9.63
C PHE A 155 9.63 -0.16 -8.77
N GLU A 156 10.79 0.51 -8.67
CA GLU A 156 11.85 0.12 -7.73
C GLU A 156 11.32 0.11 -6.27
N TRP A 157 10.56 1.12 -5.89
CA TRP A 157 9.92 1.12 -4.58
C TRP A 157 8.92 -0.04 -4.39
N THR A 158 8.26 -0.51 -5.44
CA THR A 158 7.32 -1.64 -5.35
C THR A 158 7.99 -3.00 -5.21
N LYS A 159 9.29 -3.11 -5.54
CA LYS A 159 10.06 -4.36 -5.40
C LYS A 159 10.49 -4.64 -3.95
N ASN A 160 10.66 -3.57 -3.16
CA ASN A 160 11.09 -3.62 -1.76
C ASN A 160 9.91 -3.55 -0.81
#